data_3c630e74b55e0dbbb2a787aad141c7f0
#
_entry.id   3c630e74b55e0dbbb2a787aad141c7f0
#
_cell.length_a   1.000
_cell.length_b   1.000
_cell.length_c   1.000
_cell.angle_alpha   90.00
_cell.angle_beta   90.00
_cell.angle_gamma   90.00
#
_symmetry.space_group_name_H-M   'P 1'
#
loop_
_entity.id
_entity.type
_entity.pdbx_description
1 polymer ?
#
loop_
_entity_poly.entity_id
_entity_poly.type
_entity_poly.pdbx_seq_one_letter_code
_entity_poly.pdbx_strand_id
1 'polypeptide(L)'
;MKLIYPATVPLLFSATEGASASNAGNIFATNSSCAKASTEAEIEAHEQLPLVEPSGRVIGMASRKDCHNAQFKLLHPVVHLHLLDGKGGLYLQKRALSKLLLPGYWDTAVGGHISYGESIEEALLRETREEIGLEHFKGTYLLSYLWESPKERELVNVFAAVGTFNPTPNLEEVSEGKFWSFEEIERIIASTPDAAGSSSPAPNLFAAGSSSPAPVAFTPNFIAEYKRIGNQLKCLSTSNSCCE
;
A
#
# COMPACT_ATOMS: atom_id res chain seq x y z
N MET A 1 11.32 -17.24 11.51
CA MET A 1 11.32 -15.80 11.81
C MET A 1 9.88 -15.44 12.14
N LYS A 2 9.62 -14.71 13.20
CA LYS A 2 8.26 -14.46 13.71
C LYS A 2 7.93 -13.01 13.43
N LEU A 3 7.03 -12.73 12.49
CA LEU A 3 6.44 -11.41 12.29
C LEU A 3 5.38 -11.23 13.40
N ILE A 4 5.78 -10.75 14.59
CA ILE A 4 4.86 -10.45 15.68
C ILE A 4 5.15 -9.05 16.17
N TYR A 5 4.14 -8.18 16.10
CA TYR A 5 4.16 -6.92 16.82
C TYR A 5 3.50 -7.05 18.18
N PRO A 6 4.18 -6.65 19.26
CA PRO A 6 3.51 -6.35 20.51
C PRO A 6 2.72 -5.03 20.38
N ALA A 7 1.63 -4.94 21.14
CA ALA A 7 0.72 -3.81 21.14
C ALA A 7 1.45 -2.45 21.22
N THR A 8 1.06 -1.54 20.34
CA THR A 8 1.18 -0.08 20.42
C THR A 8 2.53 0.48 20.87
N VAL A 9 3.57 0.38 20.02
CA VAL A 9 4.77 1.21 20.16
C VAL A 9 4.88 2.06 18.88
N PRO A 10 5.00 3.39 19.00
CA PRO A 10 5.29 4.23 17.86
C PRO A 10 6.68 3.90 17.33
N LEU A 11 6.78 3.49 16.09
CA LEU A 11 8.05 3.22 15.41
C LEU A 11 8.49 4.49 14.67
N LEU A 12 9.74 4.92 14.91
CA LEU A 12 10.34 6.00 14.16
C LEU A 12 11.04 5.39 12.96
N PHE A 13 10.54 5.66 11.76
CA PHE A 13 11.15 5.21 10.52
C PHE A 13 12.06 6.32 9.97
N SER A 14 13.33 6.03 9.77
CA SER A 14 14.25 6.87 9.01
C SER A 14 15.19 5.97 8.22
N ALA A 15 15.42 6.31 6.95
CA ALA A 15 16.50 5.71 6.20
C ALA A 15 17.83 6.12 6.85
N THR A 16 18.58 5.17 7.40
CA THR A 16 19.93 5.43 7.86
C THR A 16 20.83 5.60 6.63
N GLU A 17 21.45 6.78 6.49
CA GLU A 17 22.51 6.96 5.50
C GLU A 17 23.62 5.95 5.80
N GLY A 18 23.81 5.02 4.85
CA GLY A 18 24.92 4.07 4.90
C GLY A 18 26.25 4.83 4.86
N ALA A 19 27.05 4.67 5.91
CA ALA A 19 28.37 5.25 6.02
C ALA A 19 29.24 4.91 4.81
N SER A 20 29.73 5.94 4.13
CA SER A 20 30.69 5.87 3.05
C SER A 20 32.01 5.25 3.52
N ALA A 21 32.43 4.15 2.93
CA ALA A 21 33.83 3.75 2.91
C ALA A 21 34.43 4.13 1.56
N SER A 22 35.31 5.12 1.58
CA SER A 22 36.18 5.50 0.48
C SER A 22 37.09 4.33 0.08
N ASN A 23 37.17 3.97 -1.20
CA ASN A 23 38.49 3.89 -1.81
C ASN A 23 38.48 3.98 -3.34
N ALA A 24 39.45 4.66 -3.86
CA ALA A 24 39.68 5.04 -5.23
C ALA A 24 40.06 3.85 -6.13
N GLY A 25 39.64 3.90 -7.39
CA GLY A 25 40.11 3.00 -8.44
C GLY A 25 39.41 3.30 -9.75
N ASN A 26 40.01 4.20 -10.52
CA ASN A 26 39.67 4.62 -11.87
C ASN A 26 39.79 3.45 -12.84
N ILE A 27 38.73 3.07 -13.58
CA ILE A 27 38.87 2.55 -14.95
C ILE A 27 37.59 2.92 -15.72
N PHE A 28 37.77 3.72 -16.77
CA PHE A 28 36.79 4.00 -17.80
C PHE A 28 36.34 2.72 -18.51
N ALA A 29 35.05 2.40 -18.44
CA ALA A 29 34.39 1.59 -19.44
C ALA A 29 32.95 2.12 -19.59
N THR A 30 32.75 2.89 -20.65
CA THR A 30 31.43 3.28 -21.17
C THR A 30 30.71 2.04 -21.65
N ASN A 31 29.75 1.53 -20.87
CA ASN A 31 28.69 0.70 -21.37
C ASN A 31 27.36 1.32 -20.94
N SER A 32 26.82 2.16 -21.79
CA SER A 32 25.43 2.58 -21.78
C SER A 32 24.55 1.38 -22.15
N SER A 33 24.32 0.48 -21.22
CA SER A 33 23.21 -0.44 -21.30
C SER A 33 21.99 0.30 -20.72
N CYS A 34 21.11 0.75 -21.62
CA CYS A 34 19.77 1.16 -21.29
C CYS A 34 19.12 -0.03 -20.55
N ALA A 35 19.08 0.02 -19.23
CA ALA A 35 18.34 -0.93 -18.44
C ALA A 35 16.87 -0.72 -18.82
N LYS A 36 16.29 -1.68 -19.58
CA LYS A 36 14.85 -1.72 -19.82
C LYS A 36 14.20 -1.82 -18.45
N ALA A 37 13.29 -0.90 -18.15
CA ALA A 37 12.40 -1.03 -16.99
C ALA A 37 11.68 -2.38 -17.12
N SER A 38 11.77 -3.21 -16.09
CA SER A 38 11.10 -4.51 -16.06
C SER A 38 9.59 -4.27 -16.09
N THR A 39 8.88 -5.06 -16.91
CA THR A 39 7.42 -4.99 -16.93
C THR A 39 6.83 -5.55 -15.62
N GLU A 40 5.62 -5.13 -15.24
CA GLU A 40 4.93 -5.66 -14.06
C GLU A 40 4.86 -7.20 -14.08
N ALA A 41 4.66 -7.80 -15.25
CA ALA A 41 4.64 -9.27 -15.42
C ALA A 41 6.00 -9.92 -15.16
N GLU A 42 7.12 -9.26 -15.48
CA GLU A 42 8.47 -9.75 -15.18
C GLU A 42 8.77 -9.64 -13.69
N ILE A 43 8.36 -8.56 -13.05
CA ILE A 43 8.46 -8.38 -11.59
C ILE A 43 7.66 -9.47 -10.88
N GLU A 44 6.40 -9.70 -11.25
CA GLU A 44 5.57 -10.77 -10.69
C GLU A 44 6.17 -12.16 -10.82
N ALA A 45 6.92 -12.44 -11.90
CA ALA A 45 7.54 -13.74 -12.12
C ALA A 45 8.79 -13.97 -11.24
N HIS A 46 9.52 -12.90 -10.89
CA HIS A 46 10.82 -13.00 -10.21
C HIS A 46 10.76 -12.63 -8.73
N GLU A 47 9.83 -11.78 -8.33
CA GLU A 47 9.67 -11.41 -6.92
C GLU A 47 9.21 -12.60 -6.08
N GLN A 48 9.96 -12.87 -4.99
CA GLN A 48 9.64 -13.94 -4.04
C GLN A 48 9.01 -13.34 -2.79
N LEU A 49 7.82 -13.82 -2.44
CA LEU A 49 7.07 -13.39 -1.27
C LEU A 49 7.11 -14.49 -0.20
N PRO A 50 7.19 -14.15 1.10
CA PRO A 50 7.05 -15.13 2.16
C PRO A 50 5.62 -15.66 2.22
N LEU A 51 5.48 -16.96 2.38
CA LEU A 51 4.21 -17.57 2.74
C LEU A 51 4.09 -17.59 4.25
N VAL A 52 2.92 -17.22 4.76
CA VAL A 52 2.71 -17.11 6.20
C VAL A 52 1.47 -17.86 6.67
N GLU A 53 1.45 -18.21 7.96
CA GLU A 53 0.21 -18.55 8.65
C GLU A 53 -0.57 -17.29 9.06
N PRO A 54 -1.84 -17.39 9.46
CA PRO A 54 -2.60 -16.25 9.98
C PRO A 54 -1.95 -15.57 11.20
N SER A 55 -1.06 -16.27 11.89
CA SER A 55 -0.25 -15.73 12.99
C SER A 55 0.93 -14.86 12.54
N GLY A 56 1.18 -14.72 11.23
CA GLY A 56 2.35 -14.05 10.66
C GLY A 56 3.63 -14.90 10.68
N ARG A 57 3.56 -16.17 11.09
CA ARG A 57 4.72 -17.06 11.07
C ARG A 57 5.05 -17.48 9.64
N VAL A 58 6.27 -17.20 9.17
CA VAL A 58 6.75 -17.62 7.84
C VAL A 58 6.87 -19.13 7.78
N ILE A 59 6.26 -19.75 6.76
CA ILE A 59 6.24 -21.21 6.52
C ILE A 59 6.87 -21.61 5.19
N GLY A 60 7.20 -20.64 4.32
CA GLY A 60 7.80 -20.88 3.02
C GLY A 60 7.92 -19.60 2.20
N MET A 61 8.09 -19.77 0.91
CA MET A 61 8.07 -18.67 -0.08
C MET A 61 7.45 -19.15 -1.39
N ALA A 62 6.93 -18.20 -2.17
CA ALA A 62 6.46 -18.43 -3.53
C ALA A 62 6.67 -17.18 -4.39
N SER A 63 6.58 -17.31 -5.71
CA SER A 63 6.61 -16.16 -6.60
C SER A 63 5.36 -15.29 -6.38
N ARG A 64 5.48 -13.97 -6.56
CA ARG A 64 4.32 -13.06 -6.53
C ARG A 64 3.23 -13.52 -7.48
N LYS A 65 3.59 -14.01 -8.66
CA LYS A 65 2.68 -14.60 -9.64
C LYS A 65 1.85 -15.76 -9.06
N ASP A 66 2.46 -16.66 -8.27
CA ASP A 66 1.75 -17.77 -7.65
C ASP A 66 0.86 -17.29 -6.50
N CYS A 67 1.29 -16.28 -5.75
CA CYS A 67 0.50 -15.65 -4.70
C CYS A 67 -0.78 -14.99 -5.25
N HIS A 68 -0.71 -14.37 -6.43
CA HIS A 68 -1.86 -13.77 -7.12
C HIS A 68 -2.66 -14.77 -7.99
N ASN A 69 -2.33 -16.06 -7.90
CA ASN A 69 -3.07 -17.08 -8.62
C ASN A 69 -4.33 -17.51 -7.84
N ALA A 70 -5.50 -17.24 -8.42
CA ALA A 70 -6.80 -17.56 -7.84
C ALA A 70 -6.99 -19.03 -7.43
N GLN A 71 -6.22 -19.97 -8.06
CA GLN A 71 -6.29 -21.39 -7.73
C GLN A 71 -5.57 -21.73 -6.44
N PHE A 72 -4.48 -21.01 -6.13
CA PHE A 72 -3.62 -21.34 -4.98
C PHE A 72 -4.03 -20.55 -3.73
N LYS A 73 -4.41 -19.26 -3.90
CA LYS A 73 -4.75 -18.36 -2.79
C LYS A 73 -3.75 -18.45 -1.64
N LEU A 74 -2.47 -18.36 -1.99
CA LEU A 74 -1.39 -18.46 -1.03
C LEU A 74 -1.38 -17.23 -0.11
N LEU A 75 -1.41 -17.46 1.20
CA LEU A 75 -1.40 -16.37 2.17
C LEU A 75 0.01 -15.77 2.25
N HIS A 76 0.12 -14.50 1.90
CA HIS A 76 1.34 -13.70 1.94
C HIS A 76 1.10 -12.37 2.66
N PRO A 77 2.13 -11.77 3.30
CA PRO A 77 1.96 -10.54 4.04
C PRO A 77 2.16 -9.32 3.13
N VAL A 78 1.39 -8.27 3.43
CA VAL A 78 1.50 -6.94 2.83
C VAL A 78 1.53 -5.87 3.91
N VAL A 79 1.99 -4.67 3.57
CA VAL A 79 1.97 -3.48 4.41
C VAL A 79 1.02 -2.45 3.83
N HIS A 80 0.23 -1.79 4.68
CA HIS A 80 -0.57 -0.63 4.34
C HIS A 80 -0.20 0.55 5.24
N LEU A 81 -0.07 1.75 4.65
CA LEU A 81 0.14 2.98 5.39
C LEU A 81 -1.00 3.97 5.14
N HIS A 82 -1.55 4.51 6.21
CA HIS A 82 -2.47 5.64 6.18
C HIS A 82 -1.74 6.91 6.59
N LEU A 83 -1.77 7.97 5.76
CA LEU A 83 -1.20 9.27 6.08
C LEU A 83 -2.30 10.25 6.46
N LEU A 84 -2.15 10.86 7.63
CA LEU A 84 -3.06 11.84 8.20
C LEU A 84 -2.36 13.21 8.32
N ASP A 85 -3.00 14.27 7.83
CA ASP A 85 -2.42 15.62 7.86
C ASP A 85 -2.56 16.34 9.22
N GLY A 86 -3.18 15.68 10.21
CA GLY A 86 -3.45 16.27 11.53
C GLY A 86 -4.54 17.35 11.51
N LYS A 87 -5.24 17.55 10.38
CA LYS A 87 -6.30 18.55 10.18
C LYS A 87 -7.62 17.92 9.73
N GLY A 88 -7.72 16.59 9.78
CA GLY A 88 -8.90 15.85 9.34
C GLY A 88 -8.81 15.30 7.92
N GLY A 89 -7.64 15.40 7.27
CA GLY A 89 -7.37 14.82 5.96
C GLY A 89 -6.72 13.45 6.04
N LEU A 90 -7.19 12.52 5.22
CA LEU A 90 -6.60 11.22 4.95
C LEU A 90 -6.09 11.17 3.51
N TYR A 91 -4.79 10.93 3.33
CA TYR A 91 -4.20 10.83 1.99
C TYR A 91 -4.57 9.50 1.36
N LEU A 92 -5.08 9.56 0.14
CA LEU A 92 -5.33 8.40 -0.69
C LEU A 92 -4.59 8.55 -2.02
N GLN A 93 -4.16 7.43 -2.57
CA GLN A 93 -3.57 7.34 -3.90
C GLN A 93 -4.55 6.75 -4.90
N LYS A 94 -4.44 7.21 -6.15
CA LYS A 94 -5.18 6.64 -7.28
C LYS A 94 -4.24 5.73 -8.07
N ARG A 95 -4.59 4.47 -8.14
CA ARG A 95 -3.81 3.44 -8.83
C ARG A 95 -3.60 3.80 -10.30
N ALA A 96 -2.37 3.63 -10.79
CA ALA A 96 -2.07 3.88 -12.19
C ALA A 96 -2.93 3.03 -13.13
N LEU A 97 -3.21 3.55 -14.33
CA LEU A 97 -4.02 2.83 -15.32
C LEU A 97 -3.30 1.60 -15.91
N SER A 98 -1.98 1.53 -15.74
CA SER A 98 -1.13 0.38 -16.11
C SER A 98 -1.28 -0.82 -15.18
N LYS A 99 -1.82 -0.64 -13.97
CA LYS A 99 -1.96 -1.71 -12.98
C LYS A 99 -2.90 -2.82 -13.45
N LEU A 100 -2.50 -4.08 -13.23
CA LEU A 100 -3.31 -5.26 -13.59
C LEU A 100 -4.59 -5.38 -12.76
N LEU A 101 -4.56 -4.92 -11.50
CA LEU A 101 -5.69 -4.98 -10.58
C LEU A 101 -6.24 -3.58 -10.31
N LEU A 102 -7.54 -3.40 -10.49
CA LEU A 102 -8.30 -2.20 -10.15
C LEU A 102 -7.62 -0.89 -10.63
N PRO A 103 -7.25 -0.76 -11.93
CA PRO A 103 -6.66 0.47 -12.44
C PRO A 103 -7.61 1.66 -12.26
N GLY A 104 -7.07 2.81 -11.84
CA GLY A 104 -7.82 4.05 -11.66
C GLY A 104 -8.72 4.11 -10.41
N TYR A 105 -8.71 3.08 -9.56
CA TYR A 105 -9.35 3.12 -8.25
C TYR A 105 -8.49 3.89 -7.24
N TRP A 106 -9.16 4.49 -6.26
CA TRP A 106 -8.50 5.09 -5.11
C TRP A 106 -8.25 4.05 -4.02
N ASP A 107 -7.10 4.13 -3.39
CA ASP A 107 -6.62 3.16 -2.40
C ASP A 107 -5.94 3.87 -1.22
N THR A 108 -5.50 3.12 -0.23
CA THR A 108 -4.69 3.62 0.89
C THR A 108 -3.44 4.37 0.40
N ALA A 109 -2.81 5.16 1.25
CA ALA A 109 -1.67 6.00 0.88
C ALA A 109 -0.50 5.20 0.31
N VAL A 110 -0.22 4.02 0.88
CA VAL A 110 0.79 3.07 0.41
C VAL A 110 0.28 1.67 0.65
N GLY A 111 0.48 0.78 -0.33
CA GLY A 111 0.15 -0.63 -0.20
C GLY A 111 1.10 -1.50 -1.00
N GLY A 112 1.91 -2.32 -0.32
CA GLY A 112 2.92 -3.11 -0.99
C GLY A 112 3.23 -4.45 -0.35
N HIS A 113 3.90 -5.31 -1.10
CA HIS A 113 4.30 -6.64 -0.66
C HIS A 113 5.55 -6.59 0.21
N ILE A 114 5.65 -7.54 1.12
CA ILE A 114 6.88 -7.79 1.87
C ILE A 114 7.67 -8.82 1.10
N SER A 115 8.88 -8.50 0.66
CA SER A 115 9.76 -9.43 -0.04
C SER A 115 10.30 -10.51 0.89
N TYR A 116 10.63 -11.68 0.35
CA TYR A 116 11.18 -12.76 1.16
C TYR A 116 12.50 -12.36 1.82
N GLY A 117 12.53 -12.42 3.16
CA GLY A 117 13.68 -12.00 3.96
C GLY A 117 13.65 -10.55 4.44
N GLU A 118 12.74 -9.74 3.92
CA GLU A 118 12.51 -8.37 4.35
C GLU A 118 11.67 -8.34 5.65
N SER A 119 11.94 -7.40 6.53
CA SER A 119 11.07 -7.11 7.68
C SER A 119 9.88 -6.25 7.26
N ILE A 120 8.85 -6.19 8.11
CA ILE A 120 7.67 -5.35 7.86
C ILE A 120 8.08 -3.87 7.78
N GLU A 121 9.00 -3.43 8.65
CA GLU A 121 9.49 -2.06 8.68
C GLU A 121 10.27 -1.70 7.43
N GLU A 122 11.15 -2.58 6.96
CA GLU A 122 11.90 -2.37 5.73
C GLU A 122 10.97 -2.26 4.52
N ALA A 123 9.99 -3.17 4.41
CA ALA A 123 8.98 -3.13 3.37
C ALA A 123 8.16 -1.82 3.41
N LEU A 124 7.69 -1.42 4.60
CA LEU A 124 6.93 -0.19 4.77
C LEU A 124 7.72 1.05 4.34
N LEU A 125 9.00 1.14 4.69
CA LEU A 125 9.88 2.23 4.28
C LEU A 125 10.13 2.23 2.77
N ARG A 126 10.44 1.06 2.21
CA ARG A 126 10.72 0.89 0.78
C ARG A 126 9.50 1.30 -0.05
N GLU A 127 8.34 0.73 0.23
CA GLU A 127 7.09 1.02 -0.49
C GLU A 127 6.69 2.49 -0.36
N THR A 128 6.83 3.07 0.84
CA THR A 128 6.51 4.48 1.07
C THR A 128 7.41 5.40 0.25
N ARG A 129 8.69 5.08 0.13
CA ARG A 129 9.62 5.83 -0.72
C ARG A 129 9.34 5.63 -2.21
N GLU A 130 9.05 4.39 -2.63
CA GLU A 130 8.84 4.02 -4.03
C GLU A 130 7.53 4.60 -4.58
N GLU A 131 6.43 4.53 -3.82
CA GLU A 131 5.12 4.98 -4.29
C GLU A 131 4.89 6.49 -4.12
N ILE A 132 5.31 7.07 -2.98
CA ILE A 132 4.96 8.46 -2.64
C ILE A 132 6.16 9.34 -2.23
N GLY A 133 7.38 8.86 -2.35
CA GLY A 133 8.60 9.64 -2.16
C GLY A 133 8.87 10.12 -0.73
N LEU A 134 8.28 9.50 0.30
CA LEU A 134 8.52 9.85 1.70
C LEU A 134 9.58 8.94 2.32
N GLU A 135 10.62 9.55 2.89
CA GLU A 135 11.75 8.84 3.52
C GLU A 135 11.68 8.86 5.05
N HIS A 136 10.96 9.83 5.63
CA HIS A 136 10.92 10.04 7.08
C HIS A 136 9.48 10.22 7.56
N PHE A 137 9.04 9.33 8.41
CA PHE A 137 7.75 9.42 9.10
C PHE A 137 7.76 8.59 10.38
N LYS A 138 6.85 8.89 11.27
CA LYS A 138 6.61 8.09 12.47
C LYS A 138 5.37 7.24 12.24
N GLY A 139 5.56 5.96 11.96
CA GLY A 139 4.48 5.00 11.81
C GLY A 139 4.00 4.48 13.16
N THR A 140 2.70 4.33 13.31
CA THR A 140 2.05 3.64 14.43
C THR A 140 1.35 2.42 13.87
N TYR A 141 1.68 1.24 14.38
CA TYR A 141 0.98 0.01 14.05
C TYR A 141 -0.45 0.06 14.60
N LEU A 142 -1.43 -0.28 13.76
CA LEU A 142 -2.84 -0.30 14.15
C LEU A 142 -3.34 -1.72 14.40
N LEU A 143 -3.22 -2.58 13.40
CA LEU A 143 -3.65 -3.98 13.48
C LEU A 143 -3.11 -4.79 12.29
N SER A 144 -3.28 -6.12 12.37
CA SER A 144 -3.21 -7.00 11.18
C SER A 144 -4.54 -7.72 11.00
N TYR A 145 -4.91 -7.95 9.74
CA TYR A 145 -6.12 -8.71 9.40
C TYR A 145 -5.93 -9.54 8.15
N LEU A 146 -6.77 -10.56 8.00
CA LEU A 146 -6.82 -11.36 6.77
C LEU A 146 -7.75 -10.68 5.78
N TRP A 147 -7.22 -10.44 4.58
CA TRP A 147 -7.98 -10.05 3.41
C TRP A 147 -8.03 -11.22 2.43
N GLU A 148 -9.19 -11.46 1.86
CA GLU A 148 -9.37 -12.45 0.82
C GLU A 148 -10.25 -11.88 -0.30
N SER A 149 -9.73 -11.95 -1.51
CA SER A 149 -10.41 -11.61 -2.75
C SER A 149 -10.60 -12.88 -3.61
N PRO A 150 -11.32 -12.82 -4.74
CA PRO A 150 -11.33 -13.91 -5.68
C PRO A 150 -9.94 -14.33 -6.21
N LYS A 151 -8.97 -13.41 -6.21
CA LYS A 151 -7.63 -13.62 -6.80
C LYS A 151 -6.53 -13.91 -5.79
N GLU A 152 -6.61 -13.32 -4.60
CA GLU A 152 -5.49 -13.28 -3.65
C GLU A 152 -5.95 -13.42 -2.20
N ARG A 153 -5.02 -13.75 -1.33
CA ARG A 153 -5.21 -13.84 0.11
C ARG A 153 -4.03 -13.23 0.84
N GLU A 154 -4.28 -12.20 1.61
CA GLU A 154 -3.26 -11.37 2.23
C GLU A 154 -3.38 -11.31 3.75
N LEU A 155 -2.23 -11.27 4.43
CA LEU A 155 -2.12 -10.82 5.82
C LEU A 155 -1.71 -9.34 5.79
N VAL A 156 -2.68 -8.46 5.90
CA VAL A 156 -2.47 -7.02 5.80
C VAL A 156 -1.98 -6.48 7.14
N ASN A 157 -0.83 -5.81 7.16
CA ASN A 157 -0.26 -5.14 8.33
C ASN A 157 -0.45 -3.63 8.18
N VAL A 158 -1.31 -3.05 9.01
CA VAL A 158 -1.80 -1.68 8.85
C VAL A 158 -1.09 -0.73 9.80
N PHE A 159 -0.60 0.37 9.22
CA PHE A 159 0.07 1.47 9.93
C PHE A 159 -0.60 2.80 9.64
N ALA A 160 -0.45 3.76 10.56
CA ALA A 160 -0.82 5.15 10.34
C ALA A 160 0.33 6.08 10.73
N ALA A 161 0.46 7.19 10.03
CA ALA A 161 1.35 8.28 10.38
C ALA A 161 0.59 9.61 10.35
N VAL A 162 0.82 10.46 11.36
CA VAL A 162 0.21 11.77 11.49
C VAL A 162 1.29 12.83 11.42
N GLY A 163 1.11 13.83 10.54
CA GLY A 163 2.09 14.90 10.38
C GLY A 163 1.83 15.78 9.17
N THR A 164 2.74 16.69 8.92
CA THR A 164 2.73 17.48 7.69
C THR A 164 3.56 16.74 6.64
N PHE A 165 2.92 16.16 5.65
CA PHE A 165 3.54 15.39 4.60
C PHE A 165 3.41 16.11 3.25
N ASN A 166 4.44 15.95 2.41
CA ASN A 166 4.43 16.39 1.01
C ASN A 166 4.70 15.17 0.11
N PRO A 167 3.72 14.27 -0.08
CA PRO A 167 3.90 13.11 -0.92
C PRO A 167 4.21 13.52 -2.36
N THR A 168 5.16 12.81 -2.97
CA THR A 168 5.52 12.95 -4.38
C THR A 168 5.24 11.62 -5.08
N PRO A 169 4.01 11.43 -5.63
CA PRO A 169 3.63 10.17 -6.24
C PRO A 169 4.56 9.77 -7.39
N ASN A 170 4.98 8.53 -7.40
CA ASN A 170 5.62 7.93 -8.56
C ASN A 170 4.56 7.65 -9.63
N LEU A 171 4.58 8.39 -10.73
CA LEU A 171 3.53 8.32 -11.77
C LEU A 171 3.46 6.99 -12.52
N GLU A 172 4.47 6.12 -12.39
CA GLU A 172 4.41 4.75 -12.91
C GLU A 172 3.50 3.87 -12.06
N GLU A 173 3.45 4.13 -10.73
CA GLU A 173 2.68 3.37 -9.74
C GLU A 173 1.35 4.04 -9.39
N VAL A 174 1.36 5.38 -9.26
CA VAL A 174 0.28 6.19 -8.72
C VAL A 174 -0.05 7.33 -9.67
N SER A 175 -1.23 7.32 -10.26
CA SER A 175 -1.63 8.36 -11.23
C SER A 175 -2.01 9.68 -10.58
N GLU A 176 -2.46 9.68 -9.33
CA GLU A 176 -2.89 10.86 -8.58
C GLU A 176 -2.85 10.55 -7.08
N GLY A 177 -2.57 11.57 -6.26
CA GLY A 177 -2.67 11.46 -4.80
C GLY A 177 -3.15 12.76 -4.19
N LYS A 178 -4.05 12.68 -3.20
CA LYS A 178 -4.53 13.85 -2.47
C LYS A 178 -5.06 13.50 -1.09
N PHE A 179 -5.18 14.53 -0.24
CA PHE A 179 -5.91 14.41 1.01
C PHE A 179 -7.42 14.53 0.78
N TRP A 180 -8.17 13.63 1.40
CA TRP A 180 -9.62 13.56 1.40
C TRP A 180 -10.14 13.85 2.81
N SER A 181 -11.28 14.53 2.93
CA SER A 181 -11.96 14.59 4.23
C SER A 181 -12.65 13.25 4.53
N PHE A 182 -12.80 12.93 5.81
CA PHE A 182 -13.50 11.71 6.22
C PHE A 182 -14.95 11.68 5.74
N GLU A 183 -15.61 12.86 5.69
CA GLU A 183 -16.98 13.00 5.22
C GLU A 183 -17.12 12.67 3.73
N GLU A 184 -16.14 13.08 2.90
CA GLU A 184 -16.12 12.73 1.48
C GLU A 184 -15.96 11.23 1.27
N ILE A 185 -15.03 10.59 2.01
CA ILE A 185 -14.79 9.16 1.96
C ILE A 185 -16.06 8.39 2.37
N GLU A 186 -16.67 8.75 3.49
CA GLU A 186 -17.86 8.08 4.00
C GLU A 186 -19.06 8.22 3.08
N ARG A 187 -19.25 9.38 2.48
CA ARG A 187 -20.31 9.62 1.50
C ARG A 187 -20.16 8.73 0.27
N ILE A 188 -18.92 8.57 -0.23
CA ILE A 188 -18.65 7.71 -1.39
C ILE A 188 -18.84 6.25 -1.01
N ILE A 189 -18.33 5.81 0.14
CA ILE A 189 -18.52 4.44 0.63
C ILE A 189 -20.01 4.12 0.79
N ALA A 190 -20.81 5.05 1.35
CA ALA A 190 -22.25 4.88 1.53
C ALA A 190 -23.02 4.80 0.20
N SER A 191 -22.51 5.44 -0.86
CA SER A 191 -23.10 5.38 -2.20
C SER A 191 -22.64 4.18 -3.04
N THR A 192 -21.64 3.43 -2.56
CA THR A 192 -21.15 2.23 -3.24
C THR A 192 -22.02 1.04 -2.83
N PRO A 193 -22.66 0.33 -3.79
CA PRO A 193 -23.44 -0.86 -3.46
C PRO A 193 -22.57 -1.87 -2.72
N ASP A 194 -23.11 -2.48 -1.65
CA ASP A 194 -22.39 -3.53 -0.92
C ASP A 194 -22.08 -4.69 -1.88
N ALA A 195 -20.79 -4.87 -2.17
CA ALA A 195 -20.29 -5.97 -2.99
C ALA A 195 -20.38 -7.35 -2.28
N ALA A 196 -20.99 -7.40 -1.10
CA ALA A 196 -21.25 -8.62 -0.36
C ALA A 196 -22.41 -9.39 -1.02
N GLY A 197 -22.10 -10.10 -2.10
CA GLY A 197 -23.02 -11.01 -2.76
C GLY A 197 -23.15 -10.88 -4.28
N SER A 198 -22.50 -9.92 -4.91
CA SER A 198 -22.54 -9.76 -6.37
C SER A 198 -21.28 -10.36 -7.00
N SER A 199 -21.46 -11.45 -7.74
CA SER A 199 -20.48 -11.99 -8.69
C SER A 199 -20.34 -11.14 -9.96
N SER A 200 -20.90 -9.92 -9.95
CA SER A 200 -20.80 -9.00 -11.08
C SER A 200 -19.42 -8.34 -11.09
N PRO A 201 -18.75 -8.29 -12.26
CA PRO A 201 -17.53 -7.54 -12.41
C PRO A 201 -17.79 -6.07 -12.04
N ALA A 202 -16.82 -5.43 -11.40
CA ALA A 202 -16.85 -4.00 -11.10
C ALA A 202 -17.34 -3.22 -12.34
N PRO A 203 -18.14 -2.16 -12.18
CA PRO A 203 -18.66 -1.40 -13.30
C PRO A 203 -17.51 -0.99 -14.20
N ASN A 204 -17.64 -1.24 -15.49
CA ASN A 204 -16.62 -0.91 -16.49
C ASN A 204 -16.51 0.63 -16.57
N LEU A 205 -15.59 1.22 -15.77
CA LEU A 205 -15.35 2.66 -15.68
C LEU A 205 -14.90 3.28 -17.02
N PHE A 206 -14.62 2.44 -18.01
CA PHE A 206 -14.13 2.82 -19.33
C PHE A 206 -15.16 2.65 -20.45
N ALA A 207 -16.47 2.72 -20.17
CA ALA A 207 -17.46 2.80 -21.22
C ALA A 207 -17.23 4.08 -22.04
N ALA A 208 -16.60 3.94 -23.18
CA ALA A 208 -16.30 5.01 -24.11
C ALA A 208 -17.61 5.73 -24.52
N GLY A 209 -17.73 7.01 -24.23
CA GLY A 209 -18.80 7.85 -24.76
C GLY A 209 -19.54 8.77 -23.79
N SER A 210 -19.24 8.78 -22.50
CA SER A 210 -19.84 9.70 -21.55
C SER A 210 -18.95 10.93 -21.32
N SER A 211 -19.47 12.13 -21.54
CA SER A 211 -18.81 13.41 -21.21
C SER A 211 -18.80 13.72 -19.70
N SER A 212 -19.32 12.84 -18.87
CA SER A 212 -19.25 12.97 -17.41
C SER A 212 -17.94 12.38 -16.88
N PRO A 213 -17.31 13.02 -15.87
CA PRO A 213 -16.14 12.44 -15.22
C PRO A 213 -16.49 11.05 -14.69
N ALA A 214 -15.55 10.10 -14.85
CA ALA A 214 -15.74 8.75 -14.33
C ALA A 214 -16.04 8.80 -12.83
N PRO A 215 -17.00 8.00 -12.33
CA PRO A 215 -17.34 7.99 -10.92
C PRO A 215 -16.12 7.62 -10.08
N VAL A 216 -15.95 8.30 -8.95
CA VAL A 216 -14.90 7.96 -7.98
C VAL A 216 -15.21 6.59 -7.39
N ALA A 217 -14.24 5.68 -7.43
CA ALA A 217 -14.37 4.36 -6.86
C ALA A 217 -13.16 4.05 -5.94
N PHE A 218 -13.42 3.48 -4.79
CA PHE A 218 -12.40 2.96 -3.88
C PHE A 218 -12.20 1.46 -4.09
N THR A 219 -10.99 0.99 -3.83
CA THR A 219 -10.73 -0.46 -3.86
C THR A 219 -11.56 -1.19 -2.80
N PRO A 220 -12.00 -2.42 -3.06
CA PRO A 220 -12.74 -3.21 -2.06
C PRO A 220 -11.94 -3.42 -0.78
N ASN A 221 -10.60 -3.57 -0.88
CA ASN A 221 -9.71 -3.71 0.26
C ASN A 221 -9.72 -2.44 1.12
N PHE A 222 -9.53 -1.26 0.51
CA PHE A 222 -9.62 0.01 1.22
C PHE A 222 -10.97 0.19 1.93
N ILE A 223 -12.09 -0.10 1.26
CA ILE A 223 -13.43 0.02 1.86
C ILE A 223 -13.55 -0.91 3.09
N ALA A 224 -13.11 -2.16 2.95
CA ALA A 224 -13.17 -3.13 4.04
C ALA A 224 -12.26 -2.74 5.21
N GLU A 225 -11.08 -2.21 4.92
CA GLU A 225 -10.13 -1.72 5.92
C GLU A 225 -10.67 -0.46 6.61
N TYR A 226 -11.15 0.52 5.86
CA TYR A 226 -11.74 1.74 6.40
C TYR A 226 -12.93 1.45 7.34
N LYS A 227 -13.78 0.49 7.00
CA LYS A 227 -14.88 0.04 7.89
C LYS A 227 -14.36 -0.49 9.24
N ARG A 228 -13.12 -1.00 9.31
CA ARG A 228 -12.49 -1.51 10.55
C ARG A 228 -11.83 -0.42 11.37
N ILE A 229 -11.10 0.49 10.72
CA ILE A 229 -10.19 1.43 11.40
C ILE A 229 -10.58 2.90 11.25
N GLY A 230 -11.60 3.25 10.46
CA GLY A 230 -11.97 4.64 10.16
C GLY A 230 -12.17 5.50 11.41
N ASN A 231 -12.81 4.97 12.46
CA ASN A 231 -12.95 5.68 13.73
C ASN A 231 -11.60 5.90 14.42
N GLN A 232 -10.69 4.91 14.37
CA GLN A 232 -9.34 5.05 14.94
C GLN A 232 -8.52 6.09 14.16
N LEU A 233 -8.62 6.12 12.83
CA LEU A 233 -7.97 7.15 11.99
C LEU A 233 -8.48 8.55 12.32
N LYS A 234 -9.80 8.73 12.51
CA LYS A 234 -10.39 10.01 12.93
C LYS A 234 -9.86 10.46 14.31
N CYS A 235 -9.81 9.55 15.28
CA CYS A 235 -9.23 9.85 16.58
C CYS A 235 -7.77 10.29 16.47
N LEU A 236 -6.95 9.59 15.68
CA LEU A 236 -5.55 9.95 15.46
C LEU A 236 -5.40 11.32 14.81
N SER A 237 -6.27 11.66 13.84
CA SER A 237 -6.21 12.95 13.15
C SER A 237 -6.56 14.14 14.04
N THR A 238 -7.29 13.93 15.14
CA THR A 238 -7.74 14.98 16.07
C THR A 238 -6.92 15.03 17.37
N SER A 239 -6.12 13.99 17.67
CA SER A 239 -5.40 13.85 18.95
C SER A 239 -4.28 14.87 19.17
N ASN A 240 -3.91 15.68 18.18
CA ASN A 240 -3.01 16.83 18.38
C ASN A 240 -3.67 18.04 19.05
N SER A 241 -4.98 18.00 19.36
CA SER A 241 -5.68 19.12 20.02
C SER A 241 -6.03 18.87 21.48
N CYS A 242 -5.69 17.70 22.07
CA CYS A 242 -6.06 17.34 23.43
C CYS A 242 -4.90 17.09 24.40
N CYS A 243 -3.67 17.44 24.02
CA CYS A 243 -2.50 17.38 24.91
C CYS A 243 -1.71 18.71 24.85
N GLU A 244 -2.32 19.77 25.32
CA GLU A 244 -1.67 20.94 25.94
C GLU A 244 -2.15 21.09 27.39
#